data_eb9bf6f9270c65d9384e320a4e3f93da
#
_entry.id   eb9bf6f9270c65d9384e320a4e3f93da
#
_cell.length_a   1.000
_cell.length_b   1.000
_cell.length_c   1.000
_cell.angle_alpha   90.00
_cell.angle_beta   90.00
_cell.angle_gamma   90.00
#
_symmetry.space_group_name_H-M   'P 1'
#
loop_
_entity.id
_entity.type
_entity.pdbx_description
1 polymer ?
#
loop_
_entity_poly.entity_id
_entity_poly.type
_entity_poly.pdbx_seq_one_letter_code
_entity_poly.pdbx_strand_id
1 'polypeptide(L)'
;YGPWVNSDNWVHHVLTRPFVDEPGGRMLYSTGSSHLLSAALTESAGRSTLDLAREWLGEPLNITIPAWDRDPQGIYFGGNNMALSPRDLAKIGELYRNEGRLGDRHLFPENWVRESWIERGRSAYTDDPYGYGWFQQPLAGEMGYYGRGYGGQLLYVMPARKLTVVMTSDPTPPSPGSAFLRRQFQLIEEHIIPAVEN
;
A
#
# COMPACT_ATOMS: atom_id res chain seq x y z
N TYR A 1 10.64 9.58 12.59
CA TYR A 1 10.22 8.18 12.78
C TYR A 1 10.70 7.65 14.15
N GLY A 2 12.02 7.67 14.44
CA GLY A 2 12.59 7.13 15.68
C GLY A 2 11.96 7.62 16.97
N PRO A 3 11.81 8.94 17.21
CA PRO A 3 11.16 9.43 18.42
C PRO A 3 9.72 8.96 18.59
N TRP A 4 9.01 8.70 17.50
CA TRP A 4 7.65 8.20 17.53
C TRP A 4 7.58 6.73 17.95
N VAL A 5 8.32 5.84 17.29
CA VAL A 5 8.30 4.40 17.60
C VAL A 5 8.91 4.05 18.95
N ASN A 6 9.71 4.96 19.54
CA ASN A 6 10.26 4.84 20.88
C ASN A 6 9.39 5.52 21.95
N SER A 7 8.24 6.08 21.61
CA SER A 7 7.33 6.68 22.58
C SER A 7 6.43 5.63 23.22
N ASP A 8 5.95 5.93 24.43
CA ASP A 8 5.07 5.03 25.19
C ASP A 8 3.65 4.95 24.61
N ASN A 9 3.25 5.88 23.74
CA ASN A 9 1.94 5.90 23.11
C ASN A 9 2.04 6.52 21.72
N TRP A 10 1.95 5.67 20.70
CA TRP A 10 2.14 6.08 19.30
C TRP A 10 1.00 6.96 18.78
N VAL A 11 -0.22 6.66 19.16
CA VAL A 11 -1.41 7.44 18.78
C VAL A 11 -1.33 8.84 19.36
N HIS A 12 -1.11 8.96 20.68
CA HIS A 12 -0.95 10.24 21.34
C HIS A 12 0.22 11.05 20.78
N HIS A 13 1.35 10.39 20.52
CA HIS A 13 2.52 11.07 19.94
C HIS A 13 2.19 11.71 18.58
N VAL A 14 1.46 11.02 17.69
CA VAL A 14 1.08 11.57 16.38
C VAL A 14 0.07 12.72 16.55
N LEU A 15 -0.97 12.52 17.36
CA LEU A 15 -2.05 13.50 17.53
C LEU A 15 -1.57 14.80 18.21
N THR A 16 -0.46 14.76 18.94
CA THR A 16 0.11 15.94 19.59
C THR A 16 1.15 16.69 18.75
N ARG A 17 1.46 16.21 17.53
CA ARG A 17 2.36 16.94 16.63
C ARG A 17 1.63 18.11 15.96
N PRO A 18 2.33 19.23 15.77
CA PRO A 18 1.75 20.34 15.01
C PRO A 18 1.54 19.91 13.54
N PHE A 19 0.51 20.46 12.91
CA PHE A 19 0.39 20.37 11.47
C PHE A 19 1.58 21.06 10.79
N VAL A 20 2.08 20.47 9.73
CA VAL A 20 3.20 21.00 8.93
C VAL A 20 2.72 21.64 7.63
N ASP A 21 1.43 21.51 7.35
CA ASP A 21 0.72 22.14 6.24
C ASP A 21 -0.77 22.18 6.57
N GLU A 22 -1.57 22.92 5.81
CA GLU A 22 -3.02 22.90 5.94
C GLU A 22 -3.57 21.50 5.57
N PRO A 23 -4.63 21.03 6.26
CA PRO A 23 -5.30 19.78 5.90
C PRO A 23 -5.74 19.76 4.44
N GLY A 24 -5.35 18.72 3.68
CA GLY A 24 -5.59 18.64 2.24
C GLY A 24 -4.59 19.40 1.37
N GLY A 25 -3.57 20.01 1.97
CA GLY A 25 -2.46 20.66 1.28
C GLY A 25 -1.43 19.69 0.74
N ARG A 26 -0.15 20.02 0.89
CA ARG A 26 0.94 19.21 0.36
C ARG A 26 0.96 17.80 0.95
N MET A 27 1.07 16.79 0.08
CA MET A 27 1.24 15.40 0.49
C MET A 27 2.56 15.23 1.26
N LEU A 28 2.46 14.70 2.48
CA LEU A 28 3.59 14.26 3.28
C LEU A 28 3.40 12.78 3.64
N TYR A 29 4.27 11.93 3.12
CA TYR A 29 4.22 10.49 3.39
C TYR A 29 4.52 10.23 4.88
N SER A 30 3.53 9.75 5.63
CA SER A 30 3.60 9.61 7.08
C SER A 30 3.15 8.23 7.55
N THR A 31 4.08 7.44 8.07
CA THR A 31 3.80 6.16 8.71
C THR A 31 2.91 6.33 9.96
N GLY A 32 3.10 7.43 10.69
CA GLY A 32 2.26 7.75 11.85
C GLY A 32 0.80 7.99 11.47
N SER A 33 0.55 8.70 10.37
CA SER A 33 -0.82 8.90 9.86
C SER A 33 -1.47 7.59 9.43
N SER A 34 -0.71 6.68 8.80
CA SER A 34 -1.20 5.34 8.46
C SER A 34 -1.50 4.51 9.72
N HIS A 35 -0.70 4.67 10.79
CA HIS A 35 -0.98 4.01 12.06
C HIS A 35 -2.28 4.50 12.71
N LEU A 36 -2.61 5.79 12.58
CA LEU A 36 -3.89 6.31 13.06
C LEU A 36 -5.10 5.63 12.38
N LEU A 37 -4.97 5.21 11.13
CA LEU A 37 -6.04 4.44 10.45
C LEU A 37 -6.25 3.08 11.12
N SER A 38 -5.17 2.37 11.49
CA SER A 38 -5.27 1.12 12.24
C SER A 38 -5.91 1.32 13.62
N ALA A 39 -5.53 2.39 14.31
CA ALA A 39 -6.11 2.76 15.60
C ALA A 39 -7.61 3.07 15.48
N ALA A 40 -8.00 3.87 14.49
CA ALA A 40 -9.40 4.22 14.25
C ALA A 40 -10.24 3.00 13.87
N LEU A 41 -9.72 2.08 13.05
CA LEU A 41 -10.38 0.82 12.72
C LEU A 41 -10.57 -0.05 13.96
N THR A 42 -9.53 -0.21 14.76
CA THR A 42 -9.58 -1.02 15.99
C THR A 42 -10.60 -0.48 16.97
N GLU A 43 -10.62 0.83 17.19
CA GLU A 43 -11.55 1.50 18.09
C GLU A 43 -13.00 1.40 17.58
N SER A 44 -13.23 1.72 16.32
CA SER A 44 -14.58 1.74 15.73
C SER A 44 -15.21 0.35 15.60
N ALA A 45 -14.40 -0.68 15.34
CA ALA A 45 -14.87 -2.04 15.18
C ALA A 45 -14.89 -2.85 16.49
N GLY A 46 -14.22 -2.38 17.55
CA GLY A 46 -14.00 -3.14 18.78
C GLY A 46 -13.18 -4.43 18.57
N ARG A 47 -12.40 -4.49 17.49
CA ARG A 47 -11.63 -5.68 17.04
C ARG A 47 -10.30 -5.24 16.48
N SER A 48 -9.31 -6.11 16.53
CA SER A 48 -7.98 -5.79 16.02
C SER A 48 -7.98 -5.63 14.49
N THR A 49 -7.08 -4.78 13.98
CA THR A 49 -6.84 -4.65 12.53
C THR A 49 -6.47 -5.99 11.89
N LEU A 50 -5.80 -6.89 12.61
CA LEU A 50 -5.51 -8.24 12.11
C LEU A 50 -6.78 -9.07 11.90
N ASP A 51 -7.72 -9.04 12.86
CA ASP A 51 -8.98 -9.79 12.74
C ASP A 51 -9.80 -9.28 11.56
N LEU A 52 -9.87 -7.96 11.40
CA LEU A 52 -10.54 -7.32 10.27
C LEU A 52 -9.85 -7.67 8.93
N ALA A 53 -8.53 -7.61 8.87
CA ALA A 53 -7.78 -7.96 7.67
C ALA A 53 -7.98 -9.44 7.28
N ARG A 54 -8.02 -10.35 8.26
CA ARG A 54 -8.28 -11.77 8.01
C ARG A 54 -9.69 -12.02 7.49
N GLU A 55 -10.70 -11.40 8.10
CA GLU A 55 -12.08 -11.56 7.70
C GLU A 55 -12.37 -10.91 6.33
N TRP A 56 -11.91 -9.67 6.12
CA TRP A 56 -12.28 -8.91 4.92
C TRP A 56 -11.44 -9.21 3.69
N LEU A 57 -10.19 -9.64 3.89
CA LEU A 57 -9.26 -9.95 2.80
C LEU A 57 -8.77 -11.40 2.86
N GLY A 58 -8.35 -11.86 4.04
CA GLY A 58 -7.78 -13.18 4.22
C GLY A 58 -8.68 -14.30 3.75
N GLU A 59 -9.86 -14.39 4.34
CA GLU A 59 -10.85 -15.43 4.02
C GLU A 59 -11.34 -15.35 2.56
N PRO A 60 -11.83 -14.19 2.06
CA PRO A 60 -12.35 -14.14 0.70
C PRO A 60 -11.29 -14.45 -0.37
N LEU A 61 -10.07 -13.97 -0.20
CA LEU A 61 -8.98 -14.16 -1.16
C LEU A 61 -8.21 -15.47 -0.95
N ASN A 62 -8.56 -16.23 0.09
CA ASN A 62 -7.81 -17.41 0.51
C ASN A 62 -6.30 -17.09 0.63
N ILE A 63 -5.99 -16.09 1.46
CA ILE A 63 -4.63 -15.69 1.80
C ILE A 63 -4.41 -15.79 3.30
N THR A 64 -3.18 -16.13 3.68
CA THR A 64 -2.79 -16.18 5.09
C THR A 64 -2.18 -14.84 5.50
N ILE A 65 -2.82 -14.18 6.46
CA ILE A 65 -2.30 -12.94 7.04
C ILE A 65 -1.74 -13.27 8.43
N PRO A 66 -0.40 -13.32 8.60
CA PRO A 66 0.23 -13.54 9.90
C PRO A 66 0.07 -12.31 10.79
N ALA A 67 0.22 -12.49 12.09
CA ALA A 67 0.35 -11.37 13.00
C ALA A 67 1.66 -10.62 12.74
N TRP A 68 1.63 -9.30 12.93
CA TRP A 68 2.81 -8.43 12.80
C TRP A 68 2.95 -7.53 14.04
N ASP A 69 3.88 -6.59 14.01
CA ASP A 69 4.20 -5.74 15.14
C ASP A 69 3.01 -4.91 15.61
N ARG A 70 3.00 -4.62 16.92
CA ARG A 70 2.01 -3.77 17.58
C ARG A 70 2.70 -2.59 18.26
N ASP A 71 1.92 -1.54 18.46
CA ASP A 71 2.32 -0.45 19.32
C ASP A 71 2.24 -0.85 20.81
N PRO A 72 2.72 0.01 21.75
CA PRO A 72 2.63 -0.27 23.19
C PRO A 72 1.19 -0.43 23.72
N GLN A 73 0.17 0.01 22.99
CA GLN A 73 -1.23 -0.15 23.34
C GLN A 73 -1.85 -1.43 22.76
N GLY A 74 -1.08 -2.22 22.01
CA GLY A 74 -1.53 -3.47 21.39
C GLY A 74 -2.19 -3.29 20.03
N ILE A 75 -2.19 -2.08 19.45
CA ILE A 75 -2.73 -1.79 18.12
C ILE A 75 -1.74 -2.25 17.06
N TYR A 76 -2.19 -3.02 16.06
CA TYR A 76 -1.34 -3.45 14.96
C TYR A 76 -0.80 -2.28 14.15
N PHE A 77 0.47 -2.36 13.78
CA PHE A 77 1.18 -1.28 13.11
C PHE A 77 0.56 -0.99 11.73
N GLY A 78 -0.11 0.17 11.59
CA GLY A 78 -0.90 0.50 10.40
C GLY A 78 -0.10 0.94 9.18
N GLY A 79 1.21 1.16 9.32
CA GLY A 79 2.05 1.68 8.24
C GLY A 79 3.12 0.73 7.71
N ASN A 80 3.47 -0.32 8.47
CA ASN A 80 4.60 -1.19 8.16
C ASN A 80 4.35 -2.63 8.61
N ASN A 81 5.26 -3.51 8.22
CA ASN A 81 5.59 -4.83 8.78
C ASN A 81 4.54 -5.91 8.57
N MET A 82 3.43 -5.64 7.86
CA MET A 82 2.55 -6.72 7.42
C MET A 82 3.30 -7.57 6.39
N ALA A 83 3.46 -8.86 6.68
CA ALA A 83 4.11 -9.81 5.79
C ALA A 83 3.07 -10.58 4.96
N LEU A 84 3.27 -10.61 3.65
CA LEU A 84 2.49 -11.40 2.71
C LEU A 84 3.43 -12.14 1.76
N SER A 85 3.03 -13.33 1.30
CA SER A 85 3.74 -13.97 0.20
C SER A 85 3.57 -13.13 -1.09
N PRO A 86 4.53 -13.17 -2.03
CA PRO A 86 4.36 -12.48 -3.32
C PRO A 86 3.07 -12.90 -4.05
N ARG A 87 2.67 -14.17 -3.94
CA ARG A 87 1.43 -14.67 -4.54
C ARG A 87 0.18 -14.12 -3.86
N ASP A 88 0.20 -13.95 -2.55
CA ASP A 88 -0.93 -13.36 -1.82
C ASP A 88 -1.04 -11.86 -2.08
N LEU A 89 0.09 -11.16 -2.15
CA LEU A 89 0.11 -9.75 -2.55
C LEU A 89 -0.41 -9.57 -3.99
N ALA A 90 -0.11 -10.51 -4.91
CA ALA A 90 -0.65 -10.48 -6.26
C ALA A 90 -2.18 -10.62 -6.28
N LYS A 91 -2.79 -11.43 -5.39
CA LYS A 91 -4.26 -11.54 -5.29
C LYS A 91 -4.90 -10.21 -4.88
N ILE A 92 -4.23 -9.43 -4.00
CA ILE A 92 -4.69 -8.08 -3.65
C ILE A 92 -4.61 -7.16 -4.87
N GLY A 93 -3.53 -7.21 -5.63
CA GLY A 93 -3.40 -6.47 -6.89
C GLY A 93 -4.46 -6.85 -7.91
N GLU A 94 -4.76 -8.15 -8.06
CA GLU A 94 -5.84 -8.65 -8.92
C GLU A 94 -7.22 -8.15 -8.48
N LEU A 95 -7.48 -8.07 -7.17
CA LEU A 95 -8.72 -7.50 -6.67
C LEU A 95 -8.86 -6.02 -7.09
N TYR A 96 -7.80 -5.24 -6.99
CA TYR A 96 -7.78 -3.85 -7.48
C TYR A 96 -7.91 -3.79 -9.01
N ARG A 97 -7.21 -4.64 -9.75
CA ARG A 97 -7.31 -4.73 -11.21
C ARG A 97 -8.74 -5.04 -11.67
N ASN A 98 -9.47 -5.80 -10.89
CA ASN A 98 -10.86 -6.19 -11.15
C ASN A 98 -11.88 -5.27 -10.44
N GLU A 99 -11.52 -4.01 -10.15
CA GLU A 99 -12.41 -3.00 -9.53
C GLU A 99 -13.05 -3.47 -8.21
N GLY A 100 -12.31 -4.25 -7.40
CA GLY A 100 -12.79 -4.76 -6.11
C GLY A 100 -13.65 -6.02 -6.21
N ARG A 101 -13.75 -6.64 -7.39
CA ARG A 101 -14.55 -7.84 -7.63
C ARG A 101 -13.74 -9.12 -7.49
N LEU A 102 -14.36 -10.10 -6.84
CA LEU A 102 -13.90 -11.48 -6.78
C LEU A 102 -15.03 -12.38 -7.31
N GLY A 103 -14.91 -12.84 -8.56
CA GLY A 103 -16.01 -13.49 -9.26
C GLY A 103 -17.22 -12.56 -9.37
N ASP A 104 -18.38 -13.00 -8.91
CA ASP A 104 -19.63 -12.22 -8.93
C ASP A 104 -19.83 -11.33 -7.70
N ARG A 105 -18.89 -11.33 -6.75
CA ARG A 105 -19.00 -10.55 -5.49
C ARG A 105 -18.12 -9.33 -5.54
N HIS A 106 -18.61 -8.19 -5.05
CA HIS A 106 -17.81 -7.03 -4.69
C HIS A 106 -17.28 -7.20 -3.26
N LEU A 107 -15.97 -7.19 -3.08
CA LEU A 107 -15.33 -7.13 -1.75
C LEU A 107 -15.13 -5.69 -1.29
N PHE A 108 -14.96 -4.75 -2.23
CA PHE A 108 -14.91 -3.32 -1.95
C PHE A 108 -16.23 -2.66 -2.35
N PRO A 109 -16.59 -1.53 -1.74
CA PRO A 109 -17.68 -0.70 -2.22
C PRO A 109 -17.49 -0.35 -3.70
N GLU A 110 -18.59 -0.30 -4.45
CA GLU A 110 -18.56 0.14 -5.83
C GLU A 110 -17.87 1.51 -5.93
N ASN A 111 -17.04 1.70 -6.93
CA ASN A 111 -16.18 2.87 -7.13
C ASN A 111 -15.00 3.05 -6.16
N TRP A 112 -14.84 2.26 -5.09
CA TRP A 112 -13.73 2.46 -4.15
C TRP A 112 -12.36 2.43 -4.82
N VAL A 113 -12.15 1.50 -5.74
CA VAL A 113 -10.87 1.37 -6.46
C VAL A 113 -10.57 2.65 -7.25
N ARG A 114 -11.56 3.18 -7.98
CA ARG A 114 -11.40 4.43 -8.74
C ARG A 114 -11.13 5.61 -7.83
N GLU A 115 -11.88 5.72 -6.72
CA GLU A 115 -11.66 6.76 -5.71
C GLU A 115 -10.26 6.68 -5.08
N SER A 116 -9.75 5.46 -4.86
CA SER A 116 -8.40 5.28 -4.30
C SER A 116 -7.28 5.69 -5.28
N TRP A 117 -7.57 5.74 -6.56
CA TRP A 117 -6.64 6.13 -7.62
C TRP A 117 -6.72 7.60 -8.04
N ILE A 118 -7.68 8.38 -7.54
CA ILE A 118 -7.73 9.82 -7.80
C ILE A 118 -6.50 10.48 -7.16
N GLU A 119 -5.78 11.30 -7.94
CA GLU A 119 -4.67 12.11 -7.43
C GLU A 119 -5.17 13.07 -6.33
N ARG A 120 -4.57 12.97 -5.15
CA ARG A 120 -4.85 13.84 -4.00
C ARG A 120 -3.59 14.58 -3.52
N GLY A 121 -2.46 14.25 -4.09
CA GLY A 121 -1.17 14.88 -3.82
C GLY A 121 -0.07 14.21 -4.61
N ARG A 122 1.17 14.69 -4.46
CA ARG A 122 2.34 14.16 -5.16
C ARG A 122 3.44 13.79 -4.19
N SER A 123 4.15 12.73 -4.53
CA SER A 123 5.33 12.28 -3.77
C SER A 123 6.43 13.34 -3.81
N ALA A 124 6.91 13.77 -2.65
CA ALA A 124 8.07 14.66 -2.56
C ALA A 124 9.38 14.02 -3.07
N TYR A 125 9.42 12.71 -3.27
CA TYR A 125 10.62 11.95 -3.66
C TYR A 125 10.67 11.58 -5.14
N THR A 126 9.51 11.33 -5.76
CA THR A 126 9.40 10.85 -7.15
C THR A 126 8.53 11.72 -8.02
N ASP A 127 7.83 12.68 -7.45
CA ASP A 127 6.79 13.51 -8.06
C ASP A 127 5.59 12.71 -8.63
N ASP A 128 5.52 11.41 -8.33
CA ASP A 128 4.40 10.60 -8.78
C ASP A 128 3.11 11.02 -8.08
N PRO A 129 1.98 11.09 -8.80
CA PRO A 129 0.67 11.30 -8.20
C PRO A 129 0.37 10.23 -7.15
N TYR A 130 -0.35 10.60 -6.09
CA TYR A 130 -0.71 9.72 -4.99
C TYR A 130 -2.16 9.87 -4.60
N GLY A 131 -2.86 8.74 -4.52
CA GLY A 131 -4.23 8.67 -4.05
C GLY A 131 -4.33 8.05 -2.64
N TYR A 132 -5.33 7.22 -2.40
CA TYR A 132 -5.47 6.49 -1.14
C TYR A 132 -4.61 5.22 -1.13
N GLY A 133 -3.32 5.37 -0.76
CA GLY A 133 -2.37 4.27 -0.65
C GLY A 133 -1.68 3.87 -1.97
N TRP A 134 -2.03 4.48 -3.09
CA TRP A 134 -1.51 4.15 -4.40
C TRP A 134 -0.79 5.33 -5.04
N PHE A 135 0.42 5.06 -5.53
CA PHE A 135 1.11 5.93 -6.48
C PHE A 135 0.67 5.62 -7.90
N GLN A 136 0.93 6.55 -8.82
CA GLN A 136 0.62 6.39 -10.23
C GLN A 136 1.88 6.55 -11.07
N GLN A 137 2.10 5.63 -12.01
CA GLN A 137 3.22 5.68 -12.94
C GLN A 137 2.79 5.04 -14.26
N PRO A 138 2.70 5.79 -15.36
CA PRO A 138 2.45 5.19 -16.66
C PRO A 138 3.68 4.45 -17.16
N LEU A 139 3.47 3.29 -17.81
CA LEU A 139 4.48 2.54 -18.54
C LEU A 139 3.93 2.15 -19.92
N ALA A 140 4.73 2.20 -20.95
CA ALA A 140 4.35 1.90 -22.32
C ALA A 140 3.06 2.62 -22.77
N GLY A 141 2.88 3.88 -22.35
CA GLY A 141 1.73 4.72 -22.69
C GLY A 141 0.44 4.44 -21.93
N GLU A 142 0.42 3.47 -21.01
CA GLU A 142 -0.75 3.06 -20.23
C GLU A 142 -0.58 3.38 -18.75
N MET A 143 -1.65 3.84 -18.10
CA MET A 143 -1.61 4.16 -16.67
C MET A 143 -1.48 2.92 -15.81
N GLY A 144 -0.53 2.96 -14.88
CA GLY A 144 -0.35 1.96 -13.84
C GLY A 144 -0.41 2.56 -12.44
N TYR A 145 -0.79 1.74 -11.48
CA TYR A 145 -0.93 2.08 -10.07
C TYR A 145 -0.04 1.18 -9.24
N TYR A 146 0.68 1.75 -8.29
CA TYR A 146 1.62 0.96 -7.54
C TYR A 146 1.68 1.28 -6.04
N GLY A 147 1.96 0.23 -5.26
CA GLY A 147 2.41 0.33 -3.88
C GLY A 147 3.88 -0.06 -3.78
N ARG A 148 4.64 0.60 -2.93
CA ARG A 148 6.05 0.29 -2.69
C ARG A 148 6.36 0.14 -1.21
N GLY A 149 7.26 -0.77 -0.90
CA GLY A 149 7.81 -0.97 0.44
C GLY A 149 9.32 -0.77 0.50
N TYR A 150 9.83 -0.71 1.73
CA TYR A 150 11.25 -0.61 1.99
C TYR A 150 12.01 -1.79 1.35
N GLY A 151 13.20 -1.52 0.84
CA GLY A 151 14.07 -2.54 0.24
C GLY A 151 13.67 -2.99 -1.15
N GLY A 152 12.72 -2.30 -1.84
CA GLY A 152 12.35 -2.62 -3.22
C GLY A 152 11.19 -3.60 -3.36
N GLN A 153 10.31 -3.66 -2.37
CA GLN A 153 9.03 -4.34 -2.52
C GLN A 153 8.12 -3.51 -3.43
N LEU A 154 7.52 -4.13 -4.42
CA LEU A 154 6.66 -3.48 -5.40
C LEU A 154 5.42 -4.32 -5.70
N LEU A 155 4.26 -3.70 -5.67
CA LEU A 155 3.03 -4.16 -6.31
C LEU A 155 2.67 -3.14 -7.39
N TYR A 156 2.55 -3.58 -8.64
CA TYR A 156 2.19 -2.74 -9.78
C TYR A 156 0.98 -3.32 -10.48
N VAL A 157 -0.03 -2.50 -10.72
CA VAL A 157 -1.31 -2.90 -11.35
C VAL A 157 -1.55 -2.02 -12.57
N MET A 158 -1.75 -2.64 -13.73
CA MET A 158 -2.04 -2.00 -15.01
C MET A 158 -3.35 -2.56 -15.57
N PRO A 159 -4.51 -1.94 -15.28
CA PRO A 159 -5.81 -2.48 -15.65
C PRO A 159 -6.00 -2.61 -17.16
N ALA A 160 -5.54 -1.64 -17.95
CA ALA A 160 -5.68 -1.64 -19.40
C ALA A 160 -5.03 -2.85 -20.07
N ARG A 161 -3.94 -3.38 -19.49
CA ARG A 161 -3.24 -4.58 -19.98
C ARG A 161 -3.59 -5.85 -19.21
N LYS A 162 -4.54 -5.79 -18.29
CA LYS A 162 -4.90 -6.90 -17.40
C LYS A 162 -3.68 -7.49 -16.68
N LEU A 163 -2.74 -6.63 -16.28
CA LEU A 163 -1.44 -7.01 -15.73
C LEU A 163 -1.33 -6.62 -14.25
N THR A 164 -0.90 -7.56 -13.43
CA THR A 164 -0.47 -7.34 -12.05
C THR A 164 0.93 -7.90 -11.88
N VAL A 165 1.83 -7.09 -11.37
CA VAL A 165 3.23 -7.47 -11.14
C VAL A 165 3.56 -7.30 -9.66
N VAL A 166 4.18 -8.30 -9.07
CA VAL A 166 4.78 -8.23 -7.74
C VAL A 166 6.27 -8.49 -7.85
N MET A 167 7.06 -7.60 -7.31
CA MET A 167 8.50 -7.79 -7.15
C MET A 167 8.85 -7.73 -5.67
N THR A 168 9.63 -8.69 -5.22
CA THR A 168 10.19 -8.71 -3.86
C THR A 168 11.70 -8.69 -3.94
N SER A 169 12.31 -7.99 -2.99
CA SER A 169 13.76 -7.84 -2.90
C SER A 169 14.21 -8.03 -1.46
N ASP A 170 15.48 -8.32 -1.28
CA ASP A 170 16.10 -8.42 0.04
C ASP A 170 16.07 -7.05 0.75
N PRO A 171 15.40 -6.92 1.90
CA PRO A 171 15.34 -5.66 2.64
C PRO A 171 16.58 -5.42 3.53
N THR A 172 17.51 -6.37 3.62
CA THR A 172 18.69 -6.30 4.52
C THR A 172 19.66 -5.18 4.15
N PRO A 173 20.01 -4.98 2.85
CA PRO A 173 20.83 -3.84 2.45
C PRO A 173 20.09 -2.50 2.67
N PRO A 174 20.83 -1.38 2.82
CA PRO A 174 20.20 -0.06 2.81
C PRO A 174 19.30 0.10 1.59
N SER A 175 18.13 0.74 1.78
CA SER A 175 17.19 0.95 0.68
C SER A 175 17.88 1.64 -0.51
N PRO A 176 17.83 1.05 -1.71
CA PRO A 176 18.53 1.59 -2.88
C PRO A 176 17.86 2.84 -3.47
N GLY A 177 16.80 3.34 -2.83
CA GLY A 177 16.15 4.60 -3.18
C GLY A 177 15.38 4.58 -4.50
N SER A 178 15.11 5.77 -5.06
CA SER A 178 14.31 5.96 -6.28
C SER A 178 14.97 5.39 -7.54
N ALA A 179 16.29 5.26 -7.56
CA ALA A 179 16.99 4.67 -8.71
C ALA A 179 16.61 3.19 -8.90
N PHE A 180 16.45 2.45 -7.81
CA PHE A 180 16.03 1.05 -7.88
C PHE A 180 14.59 0.90 -8.34
N LEU A 181 13.71 1.77 -7.86
CA LEU A 181 12.31 1.80 -8.31
C LEU A 181 12.22 2.05 -9.83
N ARG A 182 12.98 3.02 -10.36
CA ARG A 182 13.06 3.26 -11.81
C ARG A 182 13.53 2.01 -12.58
N ARG A 183 14.49 1.28 -12.02
CA ARG A 183 14.96 0.03 -12.63
C ARG A 183 13.88 -1.07 -12.61
N GLN A 184 13.09 -1.15 -11.56
CA GLN A 184 11.94 -2.06 -11.53
C GLN A 184 10.90 -1.71 -12.59
N PHE A 185 10.58 -0.42 -12.78
CA PHE A 185 9.69 0.02 -13.84
C PHE A 185 10.25 -0.29 -15.23
N GLN A 186 11.53 -0.07 -15.43
CA GLN A 186 12.21 -0.40 -16.68
C GLN A 186 12.13 -1.90 -16.98
N LEU A 187 12.31 -2.78 -15.99
CA LEU A 187 12.11 -4.23 -16.16
C LEU A 187 10.67 -4.59 -16.56
N ILE A 188 9.69 -3.92 -15.98
CA ILE A 188 8.28 -4.15 -16.35
C ILE A 188 8.06 -3.72 -17.81
N GLU A 189 8.51 -2.55 -18.19
CA GLU A 189 8.29 -1.95 -19.50
C GLU A 189 9.03 -2.70 -20.64
N GLU A 190 10.29 -3.05 -20.41
CA GLU A 190 11.16 -3.65 -21.45
C GLU A 190 10.99 -5.17 -21.59
N HIS A 191 10.57 -5.87 -20.52
CA HIS A 191 10.56 -7.33 -20.51
C HIS A 191 9.22 -7.96 -20.17
N ILE A 192 8.45 -7.41 -19.22
CA ILE A 192 7.19 -8.04 -18.80
C ILE A 192 6.06 -7.66 -19.76
N ILE A 193 5.89 -6.38 -20.03
CA ILE A 193 4.81 -5.91 -20.93
C ILE A 193 4.91 -6.57 -22.31
N PRO A 194 6.06 -6.60 -22.99
CA PRO A 194 6.17 -7.26 -24.30
C PRO A 194 5.93 -8.78 -24.26
N ALA A 195 6.22 -9.43 -23.13
CA ALA A 195 6.03 -10.87 -22.98
C ALA A 195 4.55 -11.29 -22.82
N VAL A 196 3.65 -10.38 -22.43
CA VAL A 196 2.21 -10.67 -22.29
C VAL A 196 1.40 -10.18 -23.49
N GLU A 197 2.02 -9.54 -24.47
CA GLU A 197 1.42 -9.10 -25.73
C GLU A 197 1.51 -10.17 -26.84
N ASN A 198 2.34 -11.20 -26.63
CA ASN A 198 2.53 -12.33 -27.54
C ASN A 198 1.73 -13.54 -27.07
#